data_982ca4cc79c7f687f5df8339c0677994
#
_entry.id   982ca4cc79c7f687f5df8339c0677994
#
_cell.length_a   1.000
_cell.length_b   1.000
_cell.length_c   1.000
_cell.angle_alpha   90.00
_cell.angle_beta   90.00
_cell.angle_gamma   90.00
#
_symmetry.space_group_name_H-M   'P 1'
#
loop_
_entity.id
_entity.type
_entity.pdbx_description
1 polymer ?
#
loop_
_entity_poly.entity_id
_entity_poly.type
_entity_poly.pdbx_seq_one_letter_code
_entity_poly.pdbx_strand_id
1 'polypeptide(L)'
;MIYDSPALENMPEKTGSSPSLSDSYGQGRKIKDTSSICPHCLEPVDAEVFERHGEVWMDKNCTRHGHFSALLSSDIKHYYEPSARRVRDTSCCGSSCSVPAIENSKSANSAPWTQHSCTILIEITERCNLSCPTCYAGSSPMHSEMMSLDEFTRQVDQLVAGGKSGSDMIQLSGGEPTIHPRFFDMVDLLFERGFHQVCINSNGLKLAQPAFTKRLANCMSRRAGDQVFVYLQFDGFEDSTYAALRGRKDLLKIKRRALANCQAQGIHIHPVMTLTRGINDHEVGDFVRLAVENPALKNVVIQPAMYSGRYDNPRRQDRITLADTVGLICDQFSVFSAQDFVPIPCSDPNCFGLAVAVRTDSGLLPVSRYFPRYESWGSDESRRLIEAFTDTINGPQAISEAIHWITSDGQIEGVLQDLDDAGVDRLLEVLIELQSGDGNLWDSLLTISIKPFMDAWTYDQDRIDQCCVHILDKNGNPVSFCEFNAINRPRMADGPLAGIRVLNA
;
A
#
# COMPACT_ATOMS: atom_id res chain seq x y z
N MET A 1 8.66 -41.43 9.95
CA MET A 1 9.69 -41.18 10.95
C MET A 1 9.21 -40.03 11.76
N ILE A 2 8.83 -40.33 12.97
CA ILE A 2 8.24 -39.40 13.96
C ILE A 2 9.44 -38.73 14.65
N TYR A 3 9.48 -37.41 14.66
CA TYR A 3 10.44 -36.65 15.48
C TYR A 3 9.74 -36.22 16.76
N ASP A 4 10.20 -36.79 17.88
CA ASP A 4 9.83 -36.44 19.24
C ASP A 4 10.37 -35.06 19.60
N SER A 5 9.52 -34.21 20.14
CA SER A 5 9.88 -32.97 20.85
C SER A 5 10.15 -33.27 22.32
N PRO A 6 11.19 -32.70 22.94
CA PRO A 6 11.44 -32.88 24.36
C PRO A 6 10.51 -31.99 25.23
N ALA A 7 10.13 -32.59 26.33
CA ALA A 7 9.23 -32.11 27.37
C ALA A 7 9.68 -30.80 28.03
N LEU A 8 8.70 -29.94 28.32
CA LEU A 8 8.80 -28.82 29.26
C LEU A 8 8.78 -29.33 30.70
N GLU A 9 9.90 -29.37 31.37
CA GLU A 9 10.00 -29.58 32.82
C GLU A 9 10.29 -28.27 33.58
N ASN A 10 9.36 -27.95 34.47
CA ASN A 10 9.52 -27.24 35.75
C ASN A 10 10.33 -25.93 35.83
N MET A 11 9.64 -24.82 35.80
CA MET A 11 10.11 -23.58 36.42
C MET A 11 9.36 -23.31 37.76
N PRO A 12 10.04 -22.94 38.84
CA PRO A 12 9.42 -22.72 40.16
C PRO A 12 8.61 -21.42 40.22
N GLU A 13 7.44 -21.48 40.86
CA GLU A 13 6.66 -20.32 41.26
C GLU A 13 7.47 -19.39 42.13
N LYS A 14 7.73 -18.17 41.68
CA LYS A 14 8.20 -17.07 42.54
C LYS A 14 7.02 -16.20 42.95
N THR A 15 6.57 -16.36 44.16
CA THR A 15 5.77 -15.36 44.90
C THR A 15 6.66 -14.15 45.19
N GLY A 16 6.41 -13.06 44.48
CA GLY A 16 7.07 -11.78 44.71
C GLY A 16 6.18 -10.65 44.18
N SER A 17 5.91 -9.70 45.07
CA SER A 17 5.16 -8.47 44.85
C SER A 17 5.44 -7.85 43.48
N SER A 18 4.39 -7.53 42.71
CA SER A 18 4.45 -6.82 41.45
C SER A 18 5.26 -5.53 41.55
N PRO A 19 6.36 -5.37 40.82
CA PRO A 19 7.02 -4.07 40.71
C PRO A 19 6.10 -3.09 40.01
N SER A 20 6.08 -1.85 40.50
CA SER A 20 5.42 -0.73 39.82
C SER A 20 5.95 -0.60 38.39
N LEU A 21 5.05 -0.39 37.43
CA LEU A 21 5.28 -0.37 35.97
C LEU A 21 6.31 0.68 35.48
N SER A 22 6.95 1.42 36.36
CA SER A 22 7.86 2.53 36.01
C SER A 22 9.35 2.16 35.86
N ASP A 23 9.79 0.92 36.14
CA ASP A 23 11.24 0.69 36.38
C ASP A 23 11.92 -0.33 35.45
N SER A 24 11.29 -0.85 34.40
CA SER A 24 11.90 -1.94 33.60
C SER A 24 12.03 -1.70 32.06
N TYR A 25 11.56 -0.58 31.53
CA TYR A 25 11.81 -0.22 30.14
C TYR A 25 12.54 1.12 30.08
N GLY A 26 13.75 1.14 29.50
CA GLY A 26 14.58 2.33 29.41
C GLY A 26 13.75 3.52 28.89
N GLN A 27 13.85 4.66 29.58
CA GLN A 27 13.10 5.88 29.30
C GLN A 27 13.39 6.35 27.89
N GLY A 28 12.50 6.02 26.95
CA GLY A 28 12.51 6.56 25.59
C GLY A 28 11.89 7.96 25.56
N ARG A 29 12.20 8.72 24.52
CA ARG A 29 11.53 10.01 24.26
C ARG A 29 10.11 9.75 23.74
N LYS A 30 9.10 10.19 24.48
CA LYS A 30 7.71 10.13 24.04
C LYS A 30 7.51 11.03 22.82
N ILE A 31 6.91 10.48 21.75
CA ILE A 31 6.58 11.17 20.51
C ILE A 31 5.14 11.66 20.55
N LYS A 32 4.18 10.76 20.85
CA LYS A 32 2.75 11.10 20.91
C LYS A 32 1.93 10.13 21.74
N ASP A 33 0.73 10.57 22.12
CA ASP A 33 -0.39 9.71 22.51
C ASP A 33 -1.27 9.43 21.30
N THR A 34 -1.89 8.24 21.26
CA THR A 34 -2.86 7.86 20.22
C THR A 34 -3.84 6.83 20.79
N SER A 35 -4.89 6.55 20.05
CA SER A 35 -5.77 5.41 20.30
C SER A 35 -5.37 4.23 19.41
N SER A 36 -5.45 3.04 19.96
CA SER A 36 -5.16 1.79 19.27
C SER A 36 -6.19 0.72 19.61
N ILE A 37 -5.92 -0.53 19.24
CA ILE A 37 -6.74 -1.68 19.61
C ILE A 37 -5.91 -2.78 20.26
N CYS A 38 -6.52 -3.55 21.13
CA CYS A 38 -5.91 -4.77 21.66
C CYS A 38 -5.80 -5.81 20.52
N PRO A 39 -4.61 -6.40 20.24
CA PRO A 39 -4.47 -7.38 19.15
C PRO A 39 -5.23 -8.70 19.36
N HIS A 40 -5.68 -8.98 20.58
CA HIS A 40 -6.43 -10.21 20.90
C HIS A 40 -7.94 -10.02 20.93
N CYS A 41 -8.45 -8.96 21.56
CA CYS A 41 -9.90 -8.76 21.66
C CYS A 41 -10.45 -7.65 20.78
N LEU A 42 -9.58 -6.93 20.08
CA LEU A 42 -9.92 -5.84 19.16
C LEU A 42 -10.71 -4.69 19.83
N GLU A 43 -10.69 -4.61 21.17
CA GLU A 43 -11.26 -3.47 21.89
C GLU A 43 -10.33 -2.29 21.85
N PRO A 44 -10.86 -1.06 21.78
CA PRO A 44 -10.06 0.17 21.83
C PRO A 44 -9.23 0.23 23.11
N VAL A 45 -8.01 0.71 22.97
CA VAL A 45 -7.06 0.94 24.08
C VAL A 45 -6.27 2.20 23.81
N ASP A 46 -5.86 2.90 24.89
CA ASP A 46 -4.89 3.98 24.77
C ASP A 46 -3.51 3.42 24.42
N ALA A 47 -2.78 4.16 23.62
CA ALA A 47 -1.43 3.80 23.21
C ALA A 47 -0.50 5.02 23.24
N GLU A 48 0.77 4.76 23.48
CA GLU A 48 1.82 5.76 23.49
C GLU A 48 2.90 5.36 22.49
N VAL A 49 3.41 6.33 21.72
CA VAL A 49 4.49 6.14 20.75
C VAL A 49 5.77 6.77 21.31
N PHE A 50 6.85 5.98 21.29
CA PHE A 50 8.15 6.36 21.84
C PHE A 50 9.28 6.12 20.84
N GLU A 51 10.28 6.96 20.89
CA GLU A 51 11.60 6.68 20.34
C GLU A 51 12.45 5.99 21.42
N ARG A 52 13.04 4.84 21.08
CA ARG A 52 13.93 4.05 21.94
C ARG A 52 15.09 3.53 21.11
N HIS A 53 16.29 3.96 21.46
CA HIS A 53 17.53 3.52 20.77
C HIS A 53 17.52 3.73 19.26
N GLY A 54 16.90 4.83 18.79
CA GLY A 54 16.77 5.14 17.36
C GLY A 54 15.64 4.41 16.65
N GLU A 55 14.88 3.57 17.33
CA GLU A 55 13.68 2.89 16.82
C GLU A 55 12.41 3.56 17.37
N VAL A 56 11.30 3.42 16.66
CA VAL A 56 9.99 3.91 17.09
C VAL A 56 9.08 2.75 17.47
N TRP A 57 8.55 2.82 18.67
CA TRP A 57 7.72 1.79 19.28
C TRP A 57 6.38 2.33 19.72
N MET A 58 5.34 1.49 19.63
CA MET A 58 4.03 1.74 20.24
C MET A 58 3.82 0.79 21.40
N ASP A 59 3.53 1.35 22.57
CA ASP A 59 3.12 0.62 23.77
C ASP A 59 1.65 0.82 24.02
N LYS A 60 0.95 -0.23 24.39
CA LYS A 60 -0.48 -0.23 24.71
C LYS A 60 -0.84 -1.26 25.76
N ASN A 61 -1.90 -0.99 26.52
CA ASN A 61 -2.29 -1.79 27.65
C ASN A 61 -3.77 -2.17 27.60
N CYS A 62 -4.05 -3.46 27.54
CA CYS A 62 -5.41 -3.97 27.60
C CYS A 62 -5.71 -4.50 29.01
N THR A 63 -6.82 -4.12 29.59
CA THR A 63 -7.21 -4.55 30.94
C THR A 63 -7.39 -6.06 31.07
N ARG A 64 -7.70 -6.75 29.94
CA ARG A 64 -7.89 -8.21 29.90
C ARG A 64 -6.66 -9.00 29.46
N HIS A 65 -5.81 -8.39 28.61
CA HIS A 65 -4.72 -9.12 27.92
C HIS A 65 -3.32 -8.56 28.24
N GLY A 66 -3.25 -7.53 29.10
CA GLY A 66 -1.98 -6.97 29.55
C GLY A 66 -1.31 -6.03 28.54
N HIS A 67 0.00 -5.91 28.68
CA HIS A 67 0.82 -4.98 27.92
C HIS A 67 1.28 -5.57 26.58
N PHE A 68 1.29 -4.72 25.55
CA PHE A 68 1.81 -5.00 24.22
C PHE A 68 2.76 -3.90 23.76
N SER A 69 3.82 -4.30 23.09
CA SER A 69 4.76 -3.40 22.43
C SER A 69 4.96 -3.82 20.98
N ALA A 70 4.88 -2.87 20.05
CA ALA A 70 5.03 -3.12 18.60
C ALA A 70 6.00 -2.11 17.97
N LEU A 71 6.90 -2.61 17.11
CA LEU A 71 7.80 -1.79 16.33
C LEU A 71 7.02 -1.09 15.21
N LEU A 72 7.09 0.25 15.14
CA LEU A 72 6.51 1.06 14.07
C LEU A 72 7.56 1.44 13.01
N SER A 73 8.79 1.77 13.44
CA SER A 73 9.91 2.05 12.55
C SER A 73 11.21 1.55 13.17
N SER A 74 12.05 0.92 12.37
CA SER A 74 13.40 0.50 12.78
C SER A 74 14.41 1.65 12.79
N ASP A 75 14.07 2.80 12.22
CA ASP A 75 14.88 4.02 12.25
C ASP A 75 13.99 5.25 12.41
N ILE A 76 14.26 6.03 13.46
CA ILE A 76 13.57 7.30 13.77
C ILE A 76 13.70 8.32 12.63
N LYS A 77 14.76 8.30 11.86
CA LYS A 77 14.99 9.21 10.74
C LYS A 77 13.98 9.03 9.61
N HIS A 78 13.36 7.85 9.53
CA HIS A 78 12.31 7.51 8.58
C HIS A 78 10.92 7.46 9.23
N TYR A 79 10.76 8.10 10.37
CA TYR A 79 9.47 8.25 11.04
C TYR A 79 9.12 9.72 11.15
N TYR A 80 8.01 10.10 10.55
CA TYR A 80 7.52 11.48 10.59
C TYR A 80 6.72 11.69 11.87
N GLU A 81 7.20 12.62 12.71
CA GLU A 81 6.48 13.03 13.89
C GLU A 81 5.25 13.86 13.51
N PRO A 82 4.14 13.76 14.25
CA PRO A 82 2.96 14.57 13.98
C PRO A 82 3.34 16.05 13.99
N SER A 83 3.25 16.75 12.86
CA SER A 83 3.47 18.19 12.86
C SER A 83 2.31 18.87 13.57
N ALA A 84 2.60 19.95 14.30
CA ALA A 84 1.56 20.82 14.90
C ALA A 84 0.64 21.47 13.85
N ARG A 85 1.06 21.45 12.58
CA ARG A 85 0.29 21.88 11.42
C ARG A 85 -0.29 20.67 10.70
N ARG A 86 -1.38 20.14 11.21
CA ARG A 86 -2.24 19.25 10.41
C ARG A 86 -2.75 20.07 9.24
N VAL A 87 -2.39 19.70 8.01
CA VAL A 87 -2.99 20.26 6.79
C VAL A 87 -4.42 19.71 6.70
N ARG A 88 -5.30 20.16 7.63
CA ARG A 88 -6.70 19.71 7.72
C ARG A 88 -7.61 20.34 6.66
N ASP A 89 -7.15 21.38 5.97
CA ASP A 89 -8.02 22.23 5.15
C ASP A 89 -7.72 22.20 3.64
N THR A 90 -6.87 21.33 3.17
CA THR A 90 -6.62 21.22 1.73
C THR A 90 -7.18 19.91 1.19
N SER A 91 -8.19 20.02 0.33
CA SER A 91 -8.51 18.97 -0.63
C SER A 91 -7.21 18.63 -1.36
N CYS A 92 -6.64 17.47 -1.12
CA CYS A 92 -5.41 17.01 -1.78
C CYS A 92 -5.59 16.73 -3.28
N CYS A 93 -6.78 16.87 -3.79
CA CYS A 93 -7.16 16.68 -5.19
C CYS A 93 -8.04 17.86 -5.56
N GLY A 94 -7.55 18.85 -6.22
CA GLY A 94 -8.23 20.06 -6.72
C GLY A 94 -9.75 20.22 -6.53
N SER A 95 -10.36 21.18 -7.11
CA SER A 95 -11.81 21.50 -6.94
C SER A 95 -12.80 20.37 -7.30
N SER A 96 -12.34 19.20 -7.75
CA SER A 96 -13.17 18.02 -8.08
C SER A 96 -13.47 17.09 -6.90
N CYS A 97 -12.82 17.29 -5.73
CA CYS A 97 -12.97 16.41 -4.56
C CYS A 97 -13.88 16.97 -3.45
N SER A 98 -14.77 17.89 -3.74
CA SER A 98 -15.80 18.34 -2.79
C SER A 98 -16.87 17.26 -2.58
N VAL A 99 -16.67 16.38 -1.60
CA VAL A 99 -17.72 15.45 -1.15
C VAL A 99 -18.62 16.17 -0.16
N PRO A 100 -19.95 16.23 -0.36
CA PRO A 100 -20.87 16.63 0.70
C PRO A 100 -20.76 15.62 1.84
N ALA A 101 -20.66 16.11 3.07
CA ALA A 101 -20.67 15.26 4.25
C ALA A 101 -21.91 14.36 4.24
N ILE A 102 -21.71 13.04 4.18
CA ILE A 102 -22.80 12.08 4.34
C ILE A 102 -23.11 12.00 5.83
N GLU A 103 -24.19 12.66 6.25
CA GLU A 103 -24.61 12.80 7.67
C GLU A 103 -25.05 11.51 8.37
N ASN A 104 -24.91 10.31 7.78
CA ASN A 104 -25.56 9.10 8.26
C ASN A 104 -24.67 7.88 8.51
N SER A 105 -23.43 8.03 8.96
CA SER A 105 -22.70 6.89 9.51
C SER A 105 -22.59 6.98 11.04
N LYS A 106 -23.54 6.39 11.74
CA LYS A 106 -23.43 6.11 13.18
C LYS A 106 -22.64 4.84 13.41
N SER A 107 -21.36 4.86 13.17
CA SER A 107 -20.42 4.01 13.89
C SER A 107 -20.09 4.74 15.18
N ALA A 108 -20.05 4.04 16.31
CA ALA A 108 -20.09 4.63 17.65
C ALA A 108 -18.87 5.52 18.00
N ASN A 109 -17.90 5.69 17.12
CA ASN A 109 -16.68 6.49 17.34
C ASN A 109 -16.19 7.28 16.12
N SER A 110 -16.94 7.38 15.01
CA SER A 110 -16.48 8.14 13.85
C SER A 110 -17.20 9.49 13.76
N ALA A 111 -16.40 10.58 13.74
CA ALA A 111 -16.84 11.86 13.20
C ALA A 111 -17.43 11.64 11.78
N PRO A 112 -18.35 12.52 11.32
CA PRO A 112 -18.91 12.42 9.98
C PRO A 112 -17.75 12.34 8.97
N TRP A 113 -17.84 11.37 8.05
CA TRP A 113 -16.77 11.01 7.13
C TRP A 113 -16.42 12.20 6.23
N THR A 114 -15.29 12.82 6.53
CA THR A 114 -14.75 13.98 5.79
C THR A 114 -13.49 13.59 5.00
N GLN A 115 -13.10 12.29 5.01
CA GLN A 115 -11.87 11.83 4.39
C GLN A 115 -12.04 11.71 2.88
N HIS A 116 -11.01 12.15 2.17
CA HIS A 116 -10.85 11.91 0.75
C HIS A 116 -10.45 10.47 0.50
N SER A 117 -11.00 9.83 -0.55
CA SER A 117 -10.55 8.50 -1.01
C SER A 117 -9.84 8.63 -2.35
N CYS A 118 -8.54 8.33 -2.38
CA CYS A 118 -7.78 8.20 -3.63
C CYS A 118 -8.03 6.85 -4.31
N THR A 119 -8.30 5.81 -3.51
CA THR A 119 -8.55 4.45 -3.99
C THR A 119 -9.68 3.82 -3.20
N ILE A 120 -10.66 3.29 -3.90
CA ILE A 120 -11.77 2.56 -3.31
C ILE A 120 -11.71 1.10 -3.77
N LEU A 121 -11.53 0.18 -2.81
CA LEU A 121 -11.54 -1.25 -3.07
C LEU A 121 -12.96 -1.79 -2.97
N ILE A 122 -13.33 -2.64 -3.92
CA ILE A 122 -14.58 -3.41 -3.90
C ILE A 122 -14.19 -4.89 -3.95
N GLU A 123 -14.48 -5.61 -2.88
CA GLU A 123 -14.28 -7.07 -2.83
C GLU A 123 -15.44 -7.79 -3.47
N ILE A 124 -15.28 -8.22 -4.72
CA ILE A 124 -16.34 -8.85 -5.50
C ILE A 124 -16.49 -10.35 -5.23
N THR A 125 -15.55 -10.96 -4.51
CA THR A 125 -15.61 -12.39 -4.13
C THR A 125 -14.68 -12.67 -2.94
N GLU A 126 -15.08 -13.58 -2.06
CA GLU A 126 -14.18 -14.14 -1.05
C GLU A 126 -13.41 -15.37 -1.58
N ARG A 127 -13.86 -15.95 -2.69
CA ARG A 127 -13.22 -17.12 -3.30
C ARG A 127 -11.92 -16.75 -3.98
N CYS A 128 -10.89 -17.61 -3.81
CA CYS A 128 -9.62 -17.53 -4.50
C CYS A 128 -9.26 -18.88 -5.08
N ASN A 129 -8.49 -18.91 -6.17
CA ASN A 129 -7.93 -20.12 -6.75
C ASN A 129 -6.54 -20.49 -6.19
N LEU A 130 -6.12 -19.81 -5.10
CA LEU A 130 -4.95 -20.11 -4.27
C LEU A 130 -5.34 -20.16 -2.78
N SER A 131 -4.49 -20.83 -1.97
CA SER A 131 -4.59 -20.87 -0.50
C SER A 131 -3.27 -20.37 0.11
N CYS A 132 -2.93 -19.11 -0.15
CA CYS A 132 -1.66 -18.54 0.28
C CYS A 132 -1.49 -18.57 1.80
N PRO A 133 -0.34 -19.04 2.34
CA PRO A 133 -0.06 -18.99 3.77
C PRO A 133 -0.10 -17.57 4.35
N THR A 134 0.30 -16.58 3.56
CA THR A 134 0.36 -15.16 3.96
C THR A 134 -0.87 -14.34 3.55
N CYS A 135 -2.02 -14.97 3.31
CA CYS A 135 -3.22 -14.24 2.87
C CYS A 135 -3.87 -13.46 4.01
N TYR A 136 -3.76 -12.13 3.98
CA TYR A 136 -4.37 -11.24 4.96
C TYR A 136 -5.91 -11.32 4.98
N ALA A 137 -6.52 -11.63 3.82
CA ALA A 137 -7.98 -11.77 3.70
C ALA A 137 -8.49 -13.17 4.08
N GLY A 138 -7.60 -14.14 4.29
CA GLY A 138 -7.99 -15.52 4.59
C GLY A 138 -8.63 -16.28 3.42
N SER A 139 -8.71 -15.71 2.23
CA SER A 139 -9.40 -16.27 1.05
C SER A 139 -8.82 -17.59 0.57
N SER A 140 -9.68 -18.48 0.07
CA SER A 140 -9.29 -19.80 -0.40
C SER A 140 -10.29 -20.35 -1.44
N PRO A 141 -10.00 -21.49 -2.12
CA PRO A 141 -10.96 -22.15 -2.99
C PRO A 141 -12.23 -22.67 -2.28
N MET A 142 -12.16 -22.79 -0.96
CA MET A 142 -13.28 -23.29 -0.14
C MET A 142 -14.37 -22.24 0.08
N HIS A 143 -14.08 -20.96 -0.10
CA HIS A 143 -15.09 -19.92 -0.04
C HIS A 143 -15.96 -19.96 -1.30
N SER A 144 -17.26 -19.70 -1.13
CA SER A 144 -18.24 -19.70 -2.21
C SER A 144 -18.87 -18.33 -2.46
N GLU A 145 -18.66 -17.37 -1.57
CA GLU A 145 -19.30 -16.07 -1.62
C GLU A 145 -18.79 -15.25 -2.79
N MET A 146 -19.73 -14.74 -3.58
CA MET A 146 -19.50 -13.87 -4.74
C MET A 146 -20.57 -12.78 -4.73
N MET A 147 -20.17 -11.55 -4.91
CA MET A 147 -21.08 -10.41 -5.01
C MET A 147 -21.95 -10.55 -6.27
N SER A 148 -23.25 -10.38 -6.15
CA SER A 148 -24.12 -10.34 -7.32
C SER A 148 -23.86 -9.05 -8.15
N LEU A 149 -24.20 -9.07 -9.44
CA LEU A 149 -24.09 -7.87 -10.27
C LEU A 149 -25.01 -6.75 -9.79
N ASP A 150 -26.19 -7.09 -9.29
CA ASP A 150 -27.16 -6.13 -8.74
C ASP A 150 -26.63 -5.44 -7.48
N GLU A 151 -25.98 -6.19 -6.60
CA GLU A 151 -25.34 -5.64 -5.41
C GLU A 151 -24.18 -4.74 -5.79
N PHE A 152 -23.33 -5.18 -6.72
CA PHE A 152 -22.23 -4.39 -7.24
C PHE A 152 -22.74 -3.08 -7.87
N THR A 153 -23.78 -3.16 -8.71
CA THR A 153 -24.42 -1.99 -9.33
C THR A 153 -24.92 -1.01 -8.28
N ARG A 154 -25.61 -1.50 -7.25
CA ARG A 154 -26.10 -0.67 -6.14
C ARG A 154 -24.97 0.06 -5.42
N GLN A 155 -23.86 -0.62 -5.11
CA GLN A 155 -22.71 0.00 -4.43
C GLN A 155 -22.03 1.05 -5.32
N VAL A 156 -21.84 0.76 -6.61
CA VAL A 156 -21.26 1.72 -7.57
C VAL A 156 -22.16 2.95 -7.76
N ASP A 157 -23.48 2.74 -7.87
CA ASP A 157 -24.46 3.84 -7.99
C ASP A 157 -24.47 4.71 -6.71
N GLN A 158 -24.26 4.13 -5.53
CA GLN A 158 -24.10 4.87 -4.28
C GLN A 158 -22.83 5.72 -4.27
N LEU A 159 -21.71 5.21 -4.80
CA LEU A 159 -20.47 6.00 -4.93
C LEU A 159 -20.69 7.21 -5.85
N VAL A 160 -21.31 7.01 -7.00
CA VAL A 160 -21.62 8.10 -7.95
C VAL A 160 -22.55 9.12 -7.32
N ALA A 161 -23.60 8.69 -6.63
CA ALA A 161 -24.52 9.57 -5.90
C ALA A 161 -23.82 10.35 -4.76
N GLY A 162 -22.78 9.76 -4.15
CA GLY A 162 -21.92 10.37 -3.14
C GLY A 162 -20.84 11.31 -3.71
N GLY A 163 -20.86 11.62 -5.00
CA GLY A 163 -19.95 12.56 -5.65
C GLY A 163 -18.62 11.96 -6.09
N LYS A 164 -18.43 10.63 -6.06
CA LYS A 164 -17.27 9.98 -6.64
C LYS A 164 -17.37 9.97 -8.18
N SER A 165 -16.27 10.25 -8.83
CA SER A 165 -16.24 10.48 -10.28
C SER A 165 -15.10 9.71 -10.97
N GLY A 166 -14.97 9.91 -12.28
CA GLY A 166 -14.00 9.23 -13.13
C GLY A 166 -12.53 9.43 -12.79
N SER A 167 -12.19 10.41 -11.95
CA SER A 167 -10.81 10.61 -11.44
C SER A 167 -10.45 9.67 -10.30
N ASP A 168 -11.45 9.07 -9.62
CA ASP A 168 -11.21 8.15 -8.51
C ASP A 168 -10.84 6.77 -9.04
N MET A 169 -9.84 6.13 -8.43
CA MET A 169 -9.44 4.77 -8.77
C MET A 169 -10.33 3.75 -8.06
N ILE A 170 -11.06 2.96 -8.82
CA ILE A 170 -11.77 1.78 -8.30
C ILE A 170 -10.89 0.55 -8.43
N GLN A 171 -10.69 -0.17 -7.33
CA GLN A 171 -9.84 -1.35 -7.28
C GLN A 171 -10.67 -2.61 -7.00
N LEU A 172 -10.85 -3.45 -8.00
CA LEU A 172 -11.51 -4.74 -7.86
C LEU A 172 -10.59 -5.72 -7.13
N SER A 173 -11.08 -6.27 -6.03
CA SER A 173 -10.33 -7.10 -5.10
C SER A 173 -11.20 -8.24 -4.53
N GLY A 174 -10.75 -8.80 -3.40
CA GLY A 174 -11.38 -9.89 -2.68
C GLY A 174 -10.43 -11.08 -2.55
N GLY A 175 -10.88 -12.30 -2.88
CA GLY A 175 -10.00 -13.44 -3.06
C GLY A 175 -9.19 -13.29 -4.36
N GLU A 176 -9.76 -13.72 -5.47
CA GLU A 176 -9.23 -13.49 -6.81
C GLU A 176 -10.35 -12.97 -7.71
N PRO A 177 -10.41 -11.68 -8.02
CA PRO A 177 -11.52 -11.09 -8.77
C PRO A 177 -11.67 -11.66 -10.18
N THR A 178 -10.57 -12.07 -10.83
CA THR A 178 -10.58 -12.58 -12.21
C THR A 178 -11.28 -13.93 -12.38
N ILE A 179 -11.59 -14.64 -11.28
CA ILE A 179 -12.39 -15.88 -11.35
C ILE A 179 -13.90 -15.62 -11.19
N HIS A 180 -14.29 -14.38 -10.90
CA HIS A 180 -15.71 -14.05 -10.77
C HIS A 180 -16.42 -14.20 -12.12
N PRO A 181 -17.57 -14.92 -12.20
CA PRO A 181 -18.25 -15.19 -13.48
C PRO A 181 -18.73 -13.93 -14.20
N ARG A 182 -19.05 -12.87 -13.44
CA ARG A 182 -19.51 -11.58 -13.94
C ARG A 182 -18.40 -10.50 -13.94
N PHE A 183 -17.13 -10.90 -13.86
CA PHE A 183 -15.98 -9.99 -13.76
C PHE A 183 -15.97 -8.91 -14.85
N PHE A 184 -16.13 -9.31 -16.11
CA PHE A 184 -16.10 -8.37 -17.24
C PHE A 184 -17.30 -7.44 -17.26
N ASP A 185 -18.48 -7.91 -16.84
CA ASP A 185 -19.68 -7.09 -16.72
C ASP A 185 -19.50 -6.00 -15.65
N MET A 186 -18.80 -6.32 -14.55
CA MET A 186 -18.46 -5.36 -13.51
C MET A 186 -17.45 -4.32 -13.97
N VAL A 187 -16.43 -4.73 -14.74
CA VAL A 187 -15.47 -3.79 -15.37
C VAL A 187 -16.18 -2.86 -16.36
N ASP A 188 -17.02 -3.41 -17.23
CA ASP A 188 -17.82 -2.63 -18.19
C ASP A 188 -18.75 -1.65 -17.48
N LEU A 189 -19.40 -2.07 -16.37
CA LEU A 189 -20.27 -1.20 -15.57
C LEU A 189 -19.51 -0.01 -14.96
N LEU A 190 -18.30 -0.21 -14.43
CA LEU A 190 -17.49 0.89 -13.89
C LEU A 190 -17.23 1.95 -14.97
N PHE A 191 -16.81 1.53 -16.16
CA PHE A 191 -16.63 2.45 -17.27
C PHE A 191 -17.93 3.12 -17.71
N GLU A 192 -19.07 2.40 -17.68
CA GLU A 192 -20.41 2.97 -17.95
C GLU A 192 -20.83 4.03 -16.93
N ARG A 193 -20.37 3.92 -15.70
CA ARG A 193 -20.62 4.90 -14.62
C ARG A 193 -19.61 6.03 -14.59
N GLY A 194 -18.68 6.08 -15.55
CA GLY A 194 -17.73 7.17 -15.71
C GLY A 194 -16.46 7.04 -14.87
N PHE A 195 -16.18 5.86 -14.29
CA PHE A 195 -14.87 5.60 -13.67
C PHE A 195 -13.89 5.17 -14.77
N HIS A 196 -12.89 6.02 -15.05
CA HIS A 196 -11.93 5.78 -16.14
C HIS A 196 -10.68 5.02 -15.71
N GLN A 197 -10.48 4.81 -14.41
CA GLN A 197 -9.33 4.11 -13.85
C GLN A 197 -9.79 2.89 -13.04
N VAL A 198 -9.67 1.72 -13.63
CA VAL A 198 -10.03 0.45 -12.97
C VAL A 198 -8.77 -0.34 -12.66
N CYS A 199 -8.49 -0.52 -11.38
CA CYS A 199 -7.38 -1.36 -10.90
C CYS A 199 -7.88 -2.77 -10.58
N ILE A 200 -7.09 -3.78 -10.89
CA ILE A 200 -7.42 -5.20 -10.64
C ILE A 200 -6.31 -5.81 -9.78
N ASN A 201 -6.64 -6.20 -8.55
CA ASN A 201 -5.74 -7.01 -7.73
C ASN A 201 -5.78 -8.45 -8.21
N SER A 202 -4.68 -8.97 -8.73
CA SER A 202 -4.69 -10.33 -9.26
C SER A 202 -3.43 -11.12 -8.93
N ASN A 203 -3.63 -12.40 -8.64
CA ASN A 203 -2.55 -13.39 -8.55
C ASN A 203 -2.00 -13.82 -9.92
N GLY A 204 -2.55 -13.33 -11.03
CA GLY A 204 -2.03 -13.52 -12.38
C GLY A 204 -2.36 -14.84 -13.08
N LEU A 205 -2.99 -15.82 -12.40
CA LEU A 205 -3.27 -17.13 -13.01
C LEU A 205 -4.17 -17.03 -14.26
N LYS A 206 -5.18 -16.17 -14.23
CA LYS A 206 -6.05 -15.92 -15.38
C LYS A 206 -5.37 -15.03 -16.43
N LEU A 207 -4.57 -14.05 -15.98
CA LEU A 207 -3.82 -13.16 -16.88
C LEU A 207 -2.72 -13.91 -17.67
N ALA A 208 -2.26 -15.04 -17.17
CA ALA A 208 -1.35 -15.92 -17.93
C ALA A 208 -2.05 -16.64 -19.13
N GLN A 209 -3.35 -16.46 -19.31
CA GLN A 209 -4.13 -16.99 -20.44
C GLN A 209 -4.33 -15.88 -21.48
N PRO A 210 -3.77 -15.97 -22.72
CA PRO A 210 -3.85 -14.88 -23.70
C PRO A 210 -5.30 -14.46 -24.06
N ALA A 211 -6.22 -15.42 -24.07
CA ALA A 211 -7.63 -15.13 -24.36
C ALA A 211 -8.27 -14.22 -23.29
N PHE A 212 -7.85 -14.35 -22.01
CA PHE A 212 -8.36 -13.52 -20.93
C PHE A 212 -7.84 -12.08 -21.03
N THR A 213 -6.54 -11.88 -21.25
CA THR A 213 -5.95 -10.54 -21.41
C THR A 213 -6.46 -9.84 -22.65
N LYS A 214 -6.65 -10.57 -23.78
CA LYS A 214 -7.28 -10.00 -24.97
C LYS A 214 -8.71 -9.54 -24.70
N ARG A 215 -9.50 -10.31 -23.94
CA ARG A 215 -10.86 -9.89 -23.56
C ARG A 215 -10.84 -8.67 -22.65
N LEU A 216 -9.89 -8.60 -21.71
CA LEU A 216 -9.72 -7.46 -20.81
C LEU A 216 -9.35 -6.18 -21.59
N ALA A 217 -8.43 -6.27 -22.54
CA ALA A 217 -8.08 -5.16 -23.42
C ALA A 217 -9.27 -4.65 -24.23
N ASN A 218 -10.16 -5.55 -24.66
CA ASN A 218 -11.38 -5.15 -25.39
C ASN A 218 -12.35 -4.32 -24.54
N CYS A 219 -12.34 -4.45 -23.19
CA CYS A 219 -13.13 -3.57 -22.33
C CYS A 219 -12.58 -2.14 -22.33
N MET A 220 -11.24 -1.99 -22.37
CA MET A 220 -10.57 -0.69 -22.38
C MET A 220 -10.77 0.06 -23.72
N SER A 221 -10.85 -0.65 -24.85
CA SER A 221 -10.85 -0.05 -26.19
C SER A 221 -12.18 0.62 -26.58
N ARG A 222 -13.22 0.54 -25.75
CA ARG A 222 -14.57 1.02 -26.09
C ARG A 222 -14.75 2.51 -25.92
N ARG A 223 -13.95 3.17 -25.06
CA ARG A 223 -14.04 4.61 -24.78
C ARG A 223 -12.65 5.20 -24.65
N ALA A 224 -12.47 6.41 -25.17
CA ALA A 224 -11.23 7.15 -25.02
C ALA A 224 -11.01 7.53 -23.54
N GLY A 225 -9.83 7.24 -23.03
CA GLY A 225 -9.45 7.53 -21.62
C GLY A 225 -9.66 6.39 -20.63
N ASP A 226 -10.41 5.32 -20.99
CA ASP A 226 -10.58 4.17 -20.13
C ASP A 226 -9.27 3.38 -20.01
N GLN A 227 -8.83 3.13 -18.75
CA GLN A 227 -7.59 2.44 -18.45
C GLN A 227 -7.80 1.34 -17.43
N VAL A 228 -7.15 0.20 -17.67
CA VAL A 228 -7.06 -0.88 -16.69
C VAL A 228 -5.62 -0.97 -16.19
N PHE A 229 -5.48 -0.93 -14.87
CA PHE A 229 -4.24 -1.18 -14.18
C PHE A 229 -4.32 -2.57 -13.51
N VAL A 230 -3.27 -3.34 -13.58
CA VAL A 230 -3.20 -4.63 -12.89
C VAL A 230 -2.17 -4.55 -11.78
N TYR A 231 -2.60 -4.66 -10.53
CA TYR A 231 -1.72 -4.97 -9.41
C TYR A 231 -1.45 -6.48 -9.47
N LEU A 232 -0.37 -6.81 -10.19
CA LEU A 232 0.06 -8.20 -10.36
C LEU A 232 0.90 -8.62 -9.17
N GLN A 233 0.39 -9.52 -8.36
CA GLN A 233 1.18 -10.11 -7.30
C GLN A 233 2.41 -10.83 -7.88
N PHE A 234 3.61 -10.33 -7.51
CA PHE A 234 4.91 -10.79 -8.00
C PHE A 234 5.94 -10.70 -6.85
N ASP A 235 6.16 -11.79 -6.12
CA ASP A 235 6.88 -11.77 -4.84
C ASP A 235 8.39 -11.95 -4.94
N GLY A 236 8.91 -12.36 -6.08
CA GLY A 236 10.33 -12.62 -6.26
C GLY A 236 10.63 -13.47 -7.48
N PHE A 237 11.85 -13.99 -7.54
CA PHE A 237 12.43 -14.68 -8.70
C PHE A 237 12.74 -16.14 -8.43
N GLU A 238 12.47 -16.62 -7.21
CA GLU A 238 12.70 -18.00 -6.79
C GLU A 238 11.41 -18.78 -6.58
N ASP A 239 11.37 -20.06 -6.97
CA ASP A 239 10.23 -20.94 -6.71
C ASP A 239 10.02 -21.20 -5.20
N SER A 240 11.09 -21.13 -4.40
CA SER A 240 11.10 -21.20 -2.93
C SER A 240 10.27 -20.07 -2.31
N THR A 241 10.42 -18.84 -2.81
CA THR A 241 9.65 -17.66 -2.40
C THR A 241 8.14 -17.89 -2.61
N TYR A 242 7.76 -18.37 -3.79
CA TYR A 242 6.36 -18.67 -4.06
C TYR A 242 5.83 -19.86 -3.25
N ALA A 243 6.65 -20.86 -2.98
CA ALA A 243 6.27 -21.95 -2.11
C ALA A 243 5.95 -21.47 -0.70
N ALA A 244 6.80 -20.61 -0.15
CA ALA A 244 6.65 -20.06 1.20
C ALA A 244 5.46 -19.11 1.30
N LEU A 245 5.33 -18.14 0.38
CA LEU A 245 4.33 -17.09 0.47
C LEU A 245 2.97 -17.51 -0.12
N ARG A 246 2.96 -18.36 -1.16
CA ARG A 246 1.75 -18.68 -1.94
C ARG A 246 1.35 -20.14 -1.91
N GLY A 247 2.16 -21.00 -1.28
CA GLY A 247 1.91 -22.43 -1.17
C GLY A 247 2.12 -23.22 -2.49
N ARG A 248 2.78 -22.61 -3.51
CA ARG A 248 3.03 -23.23 -4.83
C ARG A 248 4.39 -22.82 -5.39
N LYS A 249 5.13 -23.76 -5.93
CA LYS A 249 6.48 -23.55 -6.51
C LYS A 249 6.48 -23.09 -7.97
N ASP A 250 5.45 -23.38 -8.75
CA ASP A 250 5.41 -23.18 -10.20
C ASP A 250 4.87 -21.81 -10.64
N LEU A 251 4.78 -20.85 -9.71
CA LEU A 251 4.11 -19.57 -9.99
C LEU A 251 4.98 -18.58 -10.76
N LEU A 252 6.29 -18.57 -10.60
CA LEU A 252 7.17 -17.61 -11.26
C LEU A 252 6.96 -17.57 -12.79
N LYS A 253 6.96 -18.74 -13.44
CA LYS A 253 6.72 -18.82 -14.89
C LYS A 253 5.32 -18.31 -15.29
N ILE A 254 4.33 -18.48 -14.42
CA ILE A 254 2.97 -17.99 -14.64
C ILE A 254 2.95 -16.47 -14.53
N LYS A 255 3.63 -15.89 -13.53
CA LYS A 255 3.76 -14.43 -13.34
C LYS A 255 4.44 -13.77 -14.53
N ARG A 256 5.57 -14.32 -15.00
CA ARG A 256 6.27 -13.82 -16.19
C ARG A 256 5.38 -13.87 -17.44
N ARG A 257 4.60 -14.94 -17.62
CA ARG A 257 3.65 -15.05 -18.74
C ARG A 257 2.48 -14.08 -18.61
N ALA A 258 1.94 -13.86 -17.39
CA ALA A 258 0.91 -12.87 -17.15
C ALA A 258 1.40 -11.46 -17.50
N LEU A 259 2.61 -11.12 -17.05
CA LEU A 259 3.26 -9.86 -17.38
C LEU A 259 3.36 -9.67 -18.91
N ALA A 260 3.95 -10.62 -19.61
CA ALA A 260 4.13 -10.56 -21.05
C ALA A 260 2.77 -10.46 -21.82
N ASN A 261 1.76 -11.22 -21.40
CA ASN A 261 0.43 -11.17 -22.03
C ASN A 261 -0.24 -9.79 -21.82
N CYS A 262 -0.14 -9.21 -20.64
CA CYS A 262 -0.71 -7.89 -20.37
C CYS A 262 -0.01 -6.81 -21.19
N GLN A 263 1.33 -6.83 -21.22
CA GLN A 263 2.12 -5.89 -22.03
C GLN A 263 1.79 -5.98 -23.51
N ALA A 264 1.65 -7.19 -24.06
CA ALA A 264 1.26 -7.40 -25.45
C ALA A 264 -0.13 -6.86 -25.80
N GLN A 265 -0.95 -6.56 -24.81
CA GLN A 265 -2.29 -5.99 -24.98
C GLN A 265 -2.38 -4.52 -24.52
N GLY A 266 -1.27 -3.86 -24.18
CA GLY A 266 -1.26 -2.48 -23.70
C GLY A 266 -1.91 -2.30 -22.31
N ILE A 267 -2.01 -3.38 -21.51
CA ILE A 267 -2.55 -3.31 -20.15
C ILE A 267 -1.42 -2.90 -19.20
N HIS A 268 -1.63 -1.82 -18.46
CA HIS A 268 -0.65 -1.33 -17.47
C HIS A 268 -0.52 -2.29 -16.29
N ILE A 269 0.72 -2.61 -15.92
CA ILE A 269 1.01 -3.52 -14.82
C ILE A 269 1.84 -2.82 -13.77
N HIS A 270 1.45 -3.02 -12.52
CA HIS A 270 2.21 -2.68 -11.33
C HIS A 270 2.53 -4.00 -10.61
N PRO A 271 3.74 -4.54 -10.73
CA PRO A 271 4.16 -5.68 -9.91
C PRO A 271 4.08 -5.33 -8.43
N VAL A 272 3.55 -6.25 -7.64
CA VAL A 272 3.36 -6.09 -6.18
C VAL A 272 4.08 -7.20 -5.44
N MET A 273 5.08 -6.84 -4.64
CA MET A 273 5.81 -7.75 -3.76
C MET A 273 5.23 -7.70 -2.35
N THR A 274 4.84 -8.84 -1.80
CA THR A 274 4.61 -8.98 -0.37
C THR A 274 5.95 -9.27 0.30
N LEU A 275 6.58 -8.25 0.86
CA LEU A 275 7.92 -8.33 1.42
C LEU A 275 7.90 -8.98 2.81
N THR A 276 8.66 -10.06 2.96
CA THR A 276 8.67 -10.88 4.18
C THR A 276 10.09 -11.24 4.57
N ARG A 277 10.46 -10.91 5.82
CA ARG A 277 11.81 -11.12 6.35
C ARG A 277 12.23 -12.60 6.28
N GLY A 278 13.44 -12.83 5.77
CA GLY A 278 14.03 -14.17 5.64
C GLY A 278 13.38 -15.04 4.56
N ILE A 279 12.50 -14.48 3.73
CA ILE A 279 11.88 -15.19 2.60
C ILE A 279 12.27 -14.54 1.28
N ASN A 280 12.02 -13.26 1.09
CA ASN A 280 12.29 -12.54 -0.16
C ASN A 280 12.90 -11.14 0.04
N ASP A 281 13.35 -10.84 1.23
CA ASP A 281 14.05 -9.58 1.55
C ASP A 281 15.39 -9.44 0.81
N HIS A 282 15.99 -10.55 0.40
CA HIS A 282 17.18 -10.57 -0.46
C HIS A 282 16.89 -10.33 -1.95
N GLU A 283 15.63 -10.39 -2.39
CA GLU A 283 15.20 -10.23 -3.79
C GLU A 283 14.70 -8.81 -4.12
N VAL A 284 14.75 -7.87 -3.16
CA VAL A 284 14.20 -6.51 -3.32
C VAL A 284 14.91 -5.74 -4.44
N GLY A 285 16.24 -5.84 -4.51
CA GLY A 285 17.03 -5.20 -5.57
C GLY A 285 16.69 -5.72 -6.96
N ASP A 286 16.52 -7.03 -7.10
CA ASP A 286 16.12 -7.65 -8.37
C ASP A 286 14.68 -7.26 -8.76
N PHE A 287 13.81 -7.08 -7.77
CA PHE A 287 12.45 -6.61 -8.01
C PHE A 287 12.41 -5.17 -8.54
N VAL A 288 13.27 -4.28 -8.03
CA VAL A 288 13.44 -2.92 -8.57
C VAL A 288 14.07 -2.98 -9.97
N ARG A 289 15.10 -3.82 -10.15
CA ARG A 289 15.79 -4.01 -11.45
C ARG A 289 14.82 -4.50 -12.54
N LEU A 290 13.87 -5.36 -12.21
CA LEU A 290 12.82 -5.80 -13.15
C LEU A 290 12.10 -4.61 -13.81
N ALA A 291 11.79 -3.56 -13.03
CA ALA A 291 11.13 -2.37 -13.58
C ALA A 291 12.10 -1.48 -14.34
N VAL A 292 13.34 -1.36 -13.87
CA VAL A 292 14.38 -0.57 -14.56
C VAL A 292 14.64 -1.11 -15.97
N GLU A 293 14.77 -2.43 -16.10
CA GLU A 293 15.03 -3.12 -17.36
C GLU A 293 13.79 -3.26 -18.27
N ASN A 294 12.60 -2.94 -17.72
CA ASN A 294 11.35 -3.05 -18.46
C ASN A 294 10.58 -1.72 -18.48
N PRO A 295 10.80 -0.85 -19.48
CA PRO A 295 10.17 0.47 -19.54
C PRO A 295 8.64 0.47 -19.55
N ALA A 296 7.99 -0.64 -19.89
CA ALA A 296 6.54 -0.78 -19.78
C ALA A 296 6.05 -0.84 -18.32
N LEU A 297 6.94 -1.08 -17.35
CA LEU A 297 6.63 -1.03 -15.91
C LEU A 297 6.94 0.37 -15.38
N LYS A 298 5.89 1.15 -15.15
CA LYS A 298 6.01 2.52 -14.64
C LYS A 298 6.07 2.59 -13.11
N ASN A 299 5.59 1.55 -12.43
CA ASN A 299 5.55 1.49 -10.98
C ASN A 299 5.79 0.06 -10.49
N VAL A 300 6.54 -0.08 -9.41
CA VAL A 300 6.60 -1.30 -8.59
C VAL A 300 6.12 -0.98 -7.18
N VAL A 301 5.39 -1.92 -6.59
CA VAL A 301 4.80 -1.74 -5.26
C VAL A 301 5.38 -2.78 -4.30
N ILE A 302 5.95 -2.32 -3.20
CA ILE A 302 6.48 -3.17 -2.14
C ILE A 302 5.59 -3.01 -0.91
N GLN A 303 5.04 -4.11 -0.45
CA GLN A 303 4.14 -4.16 0.71
C GLN A 303 4.76 -5.05 1.77
N PRO A 304 5.37 -4.49 2.83
CA PRO A 304 5.72 -5.28 4.00
C PRO A 304 4.53 -6.10 4.47
N ALA A 305 4.76 -7.38 4.76
CA ALA A 305 3.70 -8.30 5.13
C ALA A 305 2.98 -7.82 6.40
N MET A 306 1.65 -7.68 6.34
CA MET A 306 0.82 -7.39 7.50
C MET A 306 0.35 -8.71 8.16
N TYR A 307 0.26 -8.70 9.48
CA TYR A 307 -0.13 -9.87 10.26
C TYR A 307 -1.65 -9.89 10.48
N SER A 308 -2.35 -10.48 9.52
CA SER A 308 -3.81 -10.61 9.52
C SER A 308 -4.24 -11.85 8.73
N GLY A 309 -5.46 -12.30 8.92
CA GLY A 309 -6.02 -13.47 8.25
C GLY A 309 -5.26 -14.75 8.60
N ARG A 310 -4.67 -15.44 7.60
CA ARG A 310 -3.87 -16.64 7.84
C ARG A 310 -2.44 -16.36 8.29
N TYR A 311 -1.95 -15.15 8.11
CA TYR A 311 -0.60 -14.78 8.50
C TYR A 311 -0.64 -14.02 9.81
N ASP A 312 -0.72 -14.77 10.92
CA ASP A 312 -0.83 -14.24 12.27
C ASP A 312 0.36 -14.73 13.12
N ASN A 313 1.50 -14.08 12.99
CA ASN A 313 2.66 -14.32 13.87
C ASN A 313 3.56 -13.08 13.98
N PRO A 314 3.13 -12.05 14.69
CA PRO A 314 3.86 -10.78 14.75
C PRO A 314 5.01 -10.82 15.77
N ARG A 315 6.05 -11.60 15.50
CA ARG A 315 7.29 -11.48 16.25
C ARG A 315 8.07 -10.26 15.77
N ARG A 316 8.76 -9.58 16.68
CA ARG A 316 9.54 -8.38 16.35
C ARG A 316 10.54 -8.62 15.22
N GLN A 317 11.27 -9.69 15.28
CA GLN A 317 12.30 -10.04 14.29
C GLN A 317 11.74 -10.35 12.88
N ASP A 318 10.46 -10.62 12.79
CA ASP A 318 9.80 -10.95 11.52
C ASP A 318 9.19 -9.72 10.85
N ARG A 319 8.98 -8.62 11.60
CA ARG A 319 8.37 -7.39 11.07
C ARG A 319 9.39 -6.60 10.25
N ILE A 320 8.97 -6.24 9.03
CA ILE A 320 9.67 -5.27 8.17
C ILE A 320 8.90 -3.95 8.24
N THR A 321 9.59 -2.86 8.54
CA THR A 321 9.04 -1.51 8.58
C THR A 321 9.29 -0.78 7.26
N LEU A 322 8.75 0.45 7.12
CA LEU A 322 9.06 1.34 5.99
C LEU A 322 10.57 1.59 5.91
N ALA A 323 11.20 1.91 7.05
CA ALA A 323 12.64 2.17 7.15
C ALA A 323 13.47 0.96 6.71
N ASP A 324 13.12 -0.26 7.17
CA ASP A 324 13.80 -1.49 6.71
C ASP A 324 13.69 -1.66 5.20
N THR A 325 12.50 -1.40 4.63
CA THR A 325 12.27 -1.55 3.18
C THR A 325 13.11 -0.59 2.38
N VAL A 326 13.19 0.68 2.82
CA VAL A 326 14.07 1.70 2.21
C VAL A 326 15.53 1.25 2.28
N GLY A 327 15.99 0.80 3.45
CA GLY A 327 17.34 0.28 3.62
C GLY A 327 17.66 -0.87 2.66
N LEU A 328 16.76 -1.88 2.57
CA LEU A 328 16.93 -3.02 1.66
C LEU A 328 17.02 -2.60 0.19
N ILE A 329 16.24 -1.59 -0.23
CA ILE A 329 16.33 -1.07 -1.60
C ILE A 329 17.69 -0.40 -1.83
N CYS A 330 18.10 0.50 -0.94
CA CYS A 330 19.36 1.24 -1.06
C CYS A 330 20.59 0.31 -1.05
N ASP A 331 20.58 -0.72 -0.20
CA ASP A 331 21.67 -1.69 -0.08
C ASP A 331 21.79 -2.58 -1.33
N GLN A 332 20.67 -2.96 -1.95
CA GLN A 332 20.64 -3.90 -3.08
C GLN A 332 20.57 -3.20 -4.45
N PHE A 333 20.21 -1.92 -4.49
CA PHE A 333 20.11 -1.12 -5.71
C PHE A 333 20.55 0.32 -5.46
N SER A 334 21.85 0.58 -5.54
CA SER A 334 22.54 1.78 -5.09
C SER A 334 22.24 3.08 -5.86
N VAL A 335 21.39 3.04 -6.90
CA VAL A 335 20.91 4.24 -7.60
C VAL A 335 20.03 5.10 -6.68
N PHE A 336 19.27 4.45 -5.80
CA PHE A 336 18.43 5.13 -4.82
C PHE A 336 19.14 5.26 -3.48
N SER A 337 18.87 6.36 -2.80
CA SER A 337 19.24 6.62 -1.42
C SER A 337 18.00 6.83 -0.56
N ALA A 338 18.16 6.84 0.75
CA ALA A 338 17.05 7.05 1.67
C ALA A 338 16.28 8.36 1.45
N GLN A 339 16.97 9.39 0.96
CA GLN A 339 16.38 10.71 0.66
C GLN A 339 15.41 10.70 -0.52
N ASP A 340 15.47 9.66 -1.37
CA ASP A 340 14.56 9.53 -2.52
C ASP A 340 13.16 9.07 -2.12
N PHE A 341 13.02 8.51 -0.91
CA PHE A 341 11.74 8.01 -0.44
C PHE A 341 11.02 9.09 0.37
N VAL A 342 10.01 9.70 -0.24
CA VAL A 342 9.22 10.78 0.34
C VAL A 342 7.80 10.31 0.65
N PRO A 343 7.13 10.88 1.65
CA PRO A 343 5.71 10.60 1.90
C PRO A 343 4.83 11.20 0.81
N ILE A 344 3.58 10.75 0.74
CA ILE A 344 2.56 11.37 -0.11
C ILE A 344 1.59 12.19 0.73
N PRO A 345 1.09 13.33 0.20
CA PRO A 345 0.31 14.28 1.00
C PRO A 345 -1.13 13.84 1.31
N CYS A 346 -1.67 12.87 0.58
CA CYS A 346 -3.07 12.42 0.76
C CYS A 346 -3.27 11.41 1.90
N SER A 347 -2.22 11.05 2.65
CA SER A 347 -2.29 10.13 3.79
C SER A 347 -1.37 10.59 4.92
N ASP A 348 -1.43 9.91 6.07
CA ASP A 348 -0.38 10.05 7.08
C ASP A 348 1.00 9.75 6.47
N PRO A 349 2.02 10.57 6.76
CA PRO A 349 3.33 10.44 6.12
C PRO A 349 4.02 9.08 6.39
N ASN A 350 3.65 8.39 7.46
CA ASN A 350 4.17 7.06 7.79
C ASN A 350 3.42 5.92 7.06
N CYS A 351 2.42 6.25 6.23
CA CYS A 351 1.63 5.26 5.47
C CYS A 351 2.21 4.94 4.10
N PHE A 352 3.14 5.75 3.59
CA PHE A 352 3.62 5.63 2.23
C PHE A 352 5.06 6.13 2.08
N GLY A 353 5.87 5.39 1.31
CA GLY A 353 7.16 5.85 0.84
C GLY A 353 7.16 5.80 -0.68
N LEU A 354 7.42 6.94 -1.34
CA LEU A 354 7.44 7.08 -2.78
C LEU A 354 8.83 7.52 -3.24
N ALA A 355 9.44 6.75 -4.12
CA ALA A 355 10.58 7.22 -4.90
C ALA A 355 10.17 7.38 -6.36
N VAL A 356 10.59 8.48 -6.98
CA VAL A 356 10.35 8.81 -8.38
C VAL A 356 11.68 9.00 -9.07
N ALA A 357 11.87 8.37 -10.22
CA ALA A 357 13.02 8.53 -11.07
C ALA A 357 12.60 8.68 -12.54
N VAL A 358 13.40 9.38 -13.31
CA VAL A 358 13.26 9.49 -14.76
C VAL A 358 14.29 8.57 -15.41
N ARG A 359 13.86 7.77 -16.38
CA ARG A 359 14.75 6.99 -17.25
C ARG A 359 15.31 7.90 -18.33
N THR A 360 16.60 7.86 -18.52
CA THR A 360 17.32 8.56 -19.58
C THR A 360 18.20 7.56 -20.35
N ASP A 361 18.77 7.96 -21.46
CA ASP A 361 19.68 7.11 -22.23
C ASP A 361 20.93 6.70 -21.40
N SER A 362 21.37 7.57 -20.50
CA SER A 362 22.53 7.34 -19.64
C SER A 362 22.23 6.64 -18.31
N GLY A 363 20.94 6.38 -17.98
CA GLY A 363 20.53 5.64 -16.78
C GLY A 363 19.29 6.19 -16.09
N LEU A 364 19.22 6.09 -14.76
CA LEU A 364 18.13 6.63 -13.95
C LEU A 364 18.55 7.92 -13.25
N LEU A 365 17.67 8.90 -13.24
CA LEU A 365 17.77 10.12 -12.44
C LEU A 365 16.67 10.10 -11.36
N PRO A 366 16.99 9.80 -10.08
CA PRO A 366 16.05 9.98 -8.98
C PRO A 366 15.74 11.46 -8.77
N VAL A 367 14.46 11.82 -8.75
CA VAL A 367 14.03 13.23 -8.67
C VAL A 367 13.24 13.55 -7.40
N SER A 368 12.69 12.54 -6.73
CA SER A 368 11.85 12.76 -5.55
C SER A 368 12.59 13.35 -4.34
N ARG A 369 13.93 13.17 -4.23
CA ARG A 369 14.74 13.81 -3.17
C ARG A 369 14.69 15.33 -3.18
N TYR A 370 14.35 15.91 -4.31
CA TYR A 370 14.26 17.37 -4.51
C TYR A 370 12.85 17.91 -4.31
N PHE A 371 11.86 17.05 -4.03
CA PHE A 371 10.51 17.50 -3.74
C PHE A 371 10.45 18.23 -2.39
N PRO A 372 9.42 19.10 -2.19
CA PRO A 372 9.23 19.76 -0.91
C PRO A 372 9.15 18.75 0.22
N ARG A 373 9.91 18.99 1.28
CA ARG A 373 9.91 18.12 2.46
C ARG A 373 8.63 18.27 3.24
N TYR A 374 8.24 17.22 3.94
CA TYR A 374 7.02 17.17 4.75
C TYR A 374 6.85 18.39 5.68
N GLU A 375 7.93 18.86 6.28
CA GLU A 375 7.95 20.02 7.17
C GLU A 375 7.55 21.32 6.46
N SER A 376 7.72 21.40 5.15
CA SER A 376 7.39 22.57 4.32
C SER A 376 6.02 22.52 3.65
N TRP A 377 5.25 21.42 3.80
CA TRP A 377 3.96 21.23 3.08
C TRP A 377 2.90 22.28 3.39
N GLY A 378 3.10 23.12 4.38
CA GLY A 378 2.21 24.26 4.68
C GLY A 378 2.46 25.52 3.84
N SER A 379 3.50 25.55 2.97
CA SER A 379 3.75 26.70 2.10
C SER A 379 2.90 26.65 0.83
N ASP A 380 2.58 27.81 0.24
CA ASP A 380 1.79 27.86 -1.00
C ASP A 380 2.53 27.26 -2.19
N GLU A 381 3.86 27.30 -2.19
CA GLU A 381 4.70 26.69 -3.24
C GLU A 381 4.67 25.17 -3.16
N SER A 382 4.85 24.62 -1.96
CA SER A 382 4.74 23.17 -1.73
C SER A 382 3.34 22.66 -2.06
N ARG A 383 2.29 23.44 -1.77
CA ARG A 383 0.91 23.10 -2.05
C ARG A 383 0.65 22.86 -3.54
N ARG A 384 1.15 23.75 -4.41
CA ARG A 384 0.96 23.62 -5.88
C ARG A 384 1.60 22.35 -6.42
N LEU A 385 2.82 22.04 -6.02
CA LEU A 385 3.50 20.83 -6.44
C LEU A 385 2.79 19.56 -5.90
N ILE A 386 2.34 19.62 -4.65
CA ILE A 386 1.59 18.55 -4.00
C ILE A 386 0.24 18.32 -4.71
N GLU A 387 -0.48 19.38 -5.05
CA GLU A 387 -1.74 19.32 -5.81
C GLU A 387 -1.49 18.76 -7.21
N ALA A 388 -0.49 19.27 -7.93
CA ALA A 388 -0.09 18.74 -9.24
C ALA A 388 0.29 17.26 -9.16
N PHE A 389 1.00 16.85 -8.11
CA PHE A 389 1.43 15.47 -7.93
C PHE A 389 0.28 14.53 -7.53
N THR A 390 -0.67 15.00 -6.74
CA THR A 390 -1.84 14.21 -6.31
C THR A 390 -2.92 14.14 -7.38
N ASP A 391 -3.17 15.22 -8.10
CA ASP A 391 -4.09 15.24 -9.24
C ASP A 391 -3.56 14.42 -10.43
N THR A 392 -2.26 14.18 -10.46
CA THR A 392 -1.56 13.62 -11.61
C THR A 392 -0.60 12.47 -11.28
N ILE A 393 -0.76 11.81 -10.12
CA ILE A 393 0.02 10.56 -9.81
C ILE A 393 0.04 9.58 -11.00
N ASN A 394 -0.85 9.77 -11.96
CA ASN A 394 -0.97 9.01 -13.20
C ASN A 394 -0.85 9.88 -14.47
N GLY A 395 -0.37 11.12 -14.40
CA GLY A 395 -0.37 12.03 -15.56
C GLY A 395 0.96 12.73 -15.86
N PRO A 396 1.17 13.09 -17.15
CA PRO A 396 2.38 13.79 -17.62
C PRO A 396 2.62 15.14 -16.92
N GLN A 397 1.57 15.75 -16.39
CA GLN A 397 1.59 17.10 -15.84
C GLN A 397 2.33 17.18 -14.49
N ALA A 398 2.21 16.13 -13.64
CA ALA A 398 2.94 16.07 -12.37
C ALA A 398 4.45 16.09 -12.55
N ILE A 399 4.92 15.46 -13.61
CA ILE A 399 6.33 15.37 -13.90
C ILE A 399 6.86 16.70 -14.40
N SER A 400 6.12 17.32 -15.31
CA SER A 400 6.44 18.66 -15.82
C SER A 400 6.54 19.65 -14.65
N GLU A 401 5.58 19.63 -13.71
CA GLU A 401 5.61 20.47 -12.51
C GLU A 401 6.77 20.11 -11.58
N ALA A 402 7.05 18.83 -11.37
CA ALA A 402 8.18 18.38 -10.55
C ALA A 402 9.53 18.81 -11.15
N ILE A 403 9.70 18.67 -12.45
CA ILE A 403 10.92 19.11 -13.15
C ILE A 403 11.02 20.65 -13.15
N HIS A 404 9.90 21.34 -13.37
CA HIS A 404 9.85 22.79 -13.25
C HIS A 404 10.26 23.26 -11.85
N TRP A 405 9.77 22.58 -10.79
CA TRP A 405 10.20 22.84 -9.43
C TRP A 405 11.71 22.65 -9.24
N ILE A 406 12.24 21.50 -9.67
CA ILE A 406 13.67 21.16 -9.53
C ILE A 406 14.56 22.18 -10.27
N THR A 407 14.07 22.73 -11.38
CA THR A 407 14.80 23.67 -12.20
C THR A 407 14.51 25.15 -11.91
N SER A 408 13.62 25.43 -10.95
CA SER A 408 13.31 26.80 -10.53
C SER A 408 14.50 27.49 -9.84
N ASP A 409 14.50 28.82 -9.90
CA ASP A 409 15.54 29.66 -9.28
C ASP A 409 15.65 29.32 -7.77
N GLY A 410 16.84 28.98 -7.33
CA GLY A 410 17.15 28.61 -5.94
C GLY A 410 17.13 27.10 -5.63
N GLN A 411 16.53 26.26 -6.47
CA GLN A 411 16.59 24.81 -6.32
C GLN A 411 17.69 24.19 -7.19
N ILE A 412 17.85 24.69 -8.41
CA ILE A 412 18.76 24.12 -9.41
C ILE A 412 20.24 24.09 -8.95
N GLU A 413 20.68 25.10 -8.20
CA GLU A 413 22.05 25.12 -7.67
C GLU A 413 22.30 23.97 -6.70
N GLY A 414 21.35 23.67 -5.82
CA GLY A 414 21.42 22.54 -4.90
C GLY A 414 21.38 21.20 -5.63
N VAL A 415 20.54 21.09 -6.66
CA VAL A 415 20.45 19.88 -7.50
C VAL A 415 21.78 19.61 -8.21
N LEU A 416 22.38 20.63 -8.83
CA LEU A 416 23.65 20.49 -9.53
C LEU A 416 24.83 20.18 -8.59
N GLN A 417 24.78 20.64 -7.33
CA GLN A 417 25.79 20.29 -6.32
C GLN A 417 25.74 18.84 -5.89
N ASP A 418 24.55 18.22 -5.92
CA ASP A 418 24.32 16.83 -5.50
C ASP A 418 24.60 15.82 -6.62
N LEU A 419 24.66 16.27 -7.88
CA LEU A 419 24.85 15.41 -9.05
C LEU A 419 26.34 15.29 -9.42
N ASP A 420 26.76 14.09 -9.76
CA ASP A 420 28.00 13.85 -10.50
C ASP A 420 27.83 14.23 -12.00
N ASP A 421 28.91 14.21 -12.76
CA ASP A 421 28.87 14.56 -14.18
C ASP A 421 27.83 13.75 -14.96
N ALA A 422 27.72 12.48 -14.67
CA ALA A 422 26.70 11.61 -15.29
C ALA A 422 25.26 11.97 -14.87
N GLY A 423 25.07 12.44 -13.65
CA GLY A 423 23.80 12.97 -13.15
C GLY A 423 23.38 14.26 -13.84
N VAL A 424 24.37 15.15 -14.09
CA VAL A 424 24.14 16.39 -14.84
C VAL A 424 23.75 16.09 -16.28
N ASP A 425 24.42 15.13 -16.93
CA ASP A 425 24.08 14.72 -18.30
C ASP A 425 22.64 14.18 -18.37
N ARG A 426 22.24 13.33 -17.39
CA ARG A 426 20.86 12.83 -17.29
C ARG A 426 19.82 13.94 -17.09
N LEU A 427 20.13 14.93 -16.26
CA LEU A 427 19.24 16.08 -16.06
C LEU A 427 19.09 16.89 -17.35
N LEU A 428 20.17 17.10 -18.09
CA LEU A 428 20.13 17.79 -19.39
C LEU A 428 19.29 17.04 -20.42
N GLU A 429 19.41 15.70 -20.49
CA GLU A 429 18.55 14.86 -21.35
C GLU A 429 17.06 15.08 -21.06
N VAL A 430 16.67 15.07 -19.77
CA VAL A 430 15.28 15.31 -19.34
C VAL A 430 14.80 16.71 -19.72
N LEU A 431 15.65 17.74 -19.53
CA LEU A 431 15.31 19.12 -19.88
C LEU A 431 15.14 19.32 -21.38
N ILE A 432 15.98 18.67 -22.20
CA ILE A 432 15.89 18.69 -23.66
C ILE A 432 14.58 18.01 -24.11
N GLU A 433 14.23 16.85 -23.54
CA GLU A 433 13.00 16.16 -23.84
C GLU A 433 11.75 17.00 -23.52
N LEU A 434 11.76 17.68 -22.37
CA LEU A 434 10.69 18.63 -21.98
C LEU A 434 10.55 19.80 -22.95
N GLN A 435 11.67 20.37 -23.41
CA GLN A 435 11.67 21.54 -24.31
C GLN A 435 11.25 21.18 -25.74
N SER A 436 11.59 19.97 -26.20
CA SER A 436 11.23 19.52 -27.54
C SER A 436 9.71 19.32 -27.72
N GLY A 437 8.99 19.06 -26.64
CA GLY A 437 7.57 18.77 -26.64
C GLY A 437 7.21 17.45 -27.36
N ASP A 438 8.19 16.74 -27.89
CA ASP A 438 8.01 15.52 -28.68
C ASP A 438 8.03 14.25 -27.78
N GLY A 439 8.55 14.34 -26.57
CA GLY A 439 8.65 13.24 -25.62
C GLY A 439 7.42 13.11 -24.72
N ASN A 440 6.95 11.89 -24.55
CA ASN A 440 5.98 11.59 -23.50
C ASN A 440 6.77 11.23 -22.24
N LEU A 441 7.12 12.24 -21.45
CA LEU A 441 7.91 12.09 -20.21
C LEU A 441 7.31 11.05 -19.25
N TRP A 442 6.00 10.82 -19.36
CA TRP A 442 5.31 9.74 -18.67
C TRP A 442 5.90 8.36 -19.01
N ASP A 443 6.35 8.16 -20.24
CA ASP A 443 6.96 6.89 -20.65
C ASP A 443 8.35 6.69 -20.04
N SER A 444 9.02 7.74 -19.66
CA SER A 444 10.33 7.72 -19.02
C SER A 444 10.27 7.56 -17.50
N LEU A 445 9.08 7.61 -16.87
CA LEU A 445 8.97 7.49 -15.42
C LEU A 445 9.18 6.07 -14.90
N LEU A 446 9.78 6.03 -13.71
CA LEU A 446 9.76 4.89 -12.80
C LEU A 446 9.40 5.37 -11.39
N THR A 447 8.41 4.73 -10.79
CA THR A 447 8.09 4.94 -9.38
C THR A 447 8.28 3.66 -8.57
N ILE A 448 8.73 3.81 -7.34
CA ILE A 448 8.78 2.75 -6.33
C ILE A 448 7.86 3.17 -5.20
N SER A 449 6.81 2.39 -4.98
CA SER A 449 5.80 2.64 -3.95
C SER A 449 5.95 1.65 -2.81
N ILE A 450 6.19 2.12 -1.60
CA ILE A 450 6.23 1.29 -0.38
C ILE A 450 4.96 1.57 0.41
N LYS A 451 4.18 0.52 0.72
CA LYS A 451 2.90 0.62 1.44
C LYS A 451 2.90 -0.27 2.68
N PRO A 452 3.34 0.25 3.85
CA PRO A 452 3.31 -0.50 5.11
C PRO A 452 1.92 -0.43 5.74
N PHE A 453 1.08 -1.40 5.43
CA PHE A 453 -0.25 -1.50 6.04
C PHE A 453 -0.16 -1.85 7.53
N MET A 454 -1.06 -1.27 8.31
CA MET A 454 -1.19 -1.59 9.72
C MET A 454 -2.03 -2.86 9.94
N ASP A 455 -1.68 -3.60 10.97
CA ASP A 455 -2.46 -4.68 11.57
C ASP A 455 -2.87 -4.33 13.00
N ALA A 456 -3.52 -5.25 13.72
CA ALA A 456 -3.99 -5.01 15.08
C ALA A 456 -2.86 -4.67 16.07
N TRP A 457 -1.61 -5.06 15.78
CA TRP A 457 -0.45 -4.77 16.63
C TRP A 457 0.02 -3.32 16.46
N THR A 458 -0.01 -2.80 15.24
CA THR A 458 0.49 -1.46 14.87
C THR A 458 -0.62 -0.47 14.58
N TYR A 459 -1.86 -0.80 14.92
CA TYR A 459 -3.03 0.06 14.67
C TYR A 459 -2.88 1.40 15.38
N ASP A 460 -3.00 2.47 14.62
CA ASP A 460 -2.86 3.86 15.06
C ASP A 460 -4.04 4.68 14.49
N GLN A 461 -4.92 5.16 15.38
CA GLN A 461 -6.13 5.87 15.00
C GLN A 461 -5.82 7.16 14.24
N ASP A 462 -4.77 7.89 14.61
CA ASP A 462 -4.39 9.12 13.90
C ASP A 462 -4.04 8.85 12.43
N ARG A 463 -3.45 7.69 12.13
CA ARG A 463 -3.16 7.26 10.75
C ARG A 463 -4.43 6.81 10.02
N ILE A 464 -5.38 6.18 10.73
CA ILE A 464 -6.69 5.81 10.19
C ILE A 464 -7.47 7.06 9.80
N ASP A 465 -7.47 8.07 10.66
CA ASP A 465 -8.17 9.34 10.42
C ASP A 465 -7.66 10.11 9.19
N GLN A 466 -6.47 9.77 8.71
CA GLN A 466 -5.84 10.36 7.51
C GLN A 466 -5.76 9.36 6.35
N CYS A 467 -6.44 8.23 6.43
CA CYS A 467 -6.39 7.22 5.38
C CYS A 467 -7.09 7.70 4.10
N CYS A 468 -6.47 7.47 2.95
CA CYS A 468 -7.03 7.75 1.63
C CYS A 468 -7.34 6.46 0.82
N VAL A 469 -7.12 5.28 1.40
CA VAL A 469 -7.41 3.97 0.79
C VAL A 469 -8.55 3.31 1.56
N HIS A 470 -9.70 3.17 0.91
CA HIS A 470 -10.90 2.64 1.55
C HIS A 470 -11.36 1.35 0.87
N ILE A 471 -12.04 0.52 1.63
CA ILE A 471 -12.72 -0.69 1.15
C ILE A 471 -14.21 -0.55 1.45
N LEU A 472 -15.07 -0.93 0.54
CA LEU A 472 -16.51 -0.91 0.80
C LEU A 472 -16.92 -2.08 1.71
N ASP A 473 -17.65 -1.77 2.77
CA ASP A 473 -18.33 -2.79 3.57
C ASP A 473 -19.53 -3.40 2.80
N LYS A 474 -20.23 -4.36 3.39
CA LYS A 474 -21.41 -5.00 2.78
C LYS A 474 -22.57 -4.02 2.50
N ASN A 475 -22.59 -2.87 3.16
CA ASN A 475 -23.61 -1.84 2.96
C ASN A 475 -23.19 -0.81 1.91
N GLY A 476 -21.96 -0.89 1.40
CA GLY A 476 -21.39 0.08 0.46
C GLY A 476 -20.77 1.30 1.15
N ASN A 477 -20.55 1.26 2.48
CA ASN A 477 -19.87 2.34 3.19
C ASN A 477 -18.36 2.15 3.06
N PRO A 478 -17.61 3.21 2.81
CA PRO A 478 -16.17 3.16 2.78
C PRO A 478 -15.61 3.10 4.21
N VAL A 479 -14.70 2.14 4.43
CA VAL A 479 -13.96 1.92 5.67
C VAL A 479 -12.48 1.93 5.33
N SER A 480 -11.63 2.54 6.16
CA SER A 480 -10.18 2.54 5.97
C SER A 480 -9.65 1.11 5.79
N PHE A 481 -8.79 0.88 4.78
CA PHE A 481 -8.30 -0.47 4.45
C PHE A 481 -7.68 -1.19 5.66
N CYS A 482 -6.85 -0.47 6.45
CA CYS A 482 -6.22 -1.05 7.63
C CYS A 482 -7.25 -1.36 8.73
N GLU A 483 -8.22 -0.49 8.98
CA GLU A 483 -9.30 -0.71 9.93
C GLU A 483 -10.15 -1.92 9.54
N PHE A 484 -10.56 -2.00 8.28
CA PHE A 484 -11.36 -3.11 7.78
C PHE A 484 -10.66 -4.46 8.02
N ASN A 485 -9.36 -4.54 7.72
CA ASN A 485 -8.61 -5.79 7.87
C ASN A 485 -8.22 -6.11 9.31
N ALA A 486 -7.98 -5.10 10.15
CA ALA A 486 -7.60 -5.29 11.55
C ALA A 486 -8.82 -5.55 12.47
N ILE A 487 -9.99 -4.99 12.16
CA ILE A 487 -11.17 -5.02 13.03
C ILE A 487 -12.35 -5.71 12.38
N ASN A 488 -12.82 -5.24 11.22
CA ASN A 488 -14.08 -5.68 10.64
C ASN A 488 -13.99 -7.13 10.15
N ARG A 489 -12.93 -7.48 9.42
CA ARG A 489 -12.74 -8.82 8.87
C ARG A 489 -12.62 -9.90 9.96
N PRO A 490 -11.79 -9.75 11.02
CA PRO A 490 -11.78 -10.71 12.14
C PRO A 490 -13.14 -10.86 12.83
N ARG A 491 -13.86 -9.75 13.08
CA ARG A 491 -15.20 -9.78 13.69
C ARG A 491 -16.25 -10.48 12.82
N MET A 492 -16.15 -10.36 11.49
CA MET A 492 -17.01 -11.12 10.57
C MET A 492 -16.71 -12.62 10.60
N ALA A 493 -15.44 -13.00 10.76
CA ALA A 493 -15.04 -14.41 10.89
C ALA A 493 -15.47 -15.04 12.22
N ASP A 494 -15.62 -14.26 13.29
CA ASP A 494 -16.08 -14.69 14.62
C ASP A 494 -17.62 -14.75 14.77
N GLY A 495 -18.39 -14.61 13.67
CA GLY A 495 -19.85 -14.78 13.64
C GLY A 495 -20.32 -16.17 14.11
N PRO A 496 -21.64 -16.45 14.25
CA PRO A 496 -22.20 -17.64 14.92
C PRO A 496 -21.79 -19.01 14.35
N LEU A 497 -20.98 -19.05 13.29
CA LEU A 497 -20.35 -20.26 12.75
C LEU A 497 -18.86 -20.43 13.13
N ALA A 498 -18.29 -19.53 13.90
CA ALA A 498 -16.87 -19.52 14.29
C ALA A 498 -16.47 -20.54 15.37
N GLY A 499 -17.37 -21.45 15.75
CA GLY A 499 -17.09 -22.50 16.74
C GLY A 499 -16.16 -23.61 16.28
N ILE A 500 -15.53 -23.50 15.11
CA ILE A 500 -14.55 -24.49 14.61
C ILE A 500 -13.24 -23.76 14.30
N ARG A 501 -12.59 -23.23 15.33
CA ARG A 501 -11.14 -23.09 15.28
C ARG A 501 -10.56 -24.50 15.42
N VAL A 502 -10.16 -25.09 14.31
CA VAL A 502 -9.29 -26.26 14.34
C VAL A 502 -8.01 -25.81 15.00
N LEU A 503 -7.88 -26.16 16.27
CA LEU A 503 -6.61 -26.17 16.98
C LEU A 503 -5.75 -27.23 16.26
N ASN A 504 -5.03 -26.83 15.26
CA ASN A 504 -3.91 -27.62 14.76
C ASN A 504 -2.70 -27.25 15.60
N ALA A 505 -2.35 -28.22 16.43
CA ALA A 505 -1.12 -28.29 17.20
C ALA A 505 0.14 -28.20 16.31
#